data_71aa52c5a64f4c9df88d56e81227701f
#
_entry.id   71aa52c5a64f4c9df88d56e81227701f
#
_cell.length_a   1.000
_cell.length_b   1.000
_cell.length_c   1.000
_cell.angle_alpha   90.00
_cell.angle_beta   90.00
_cell.angle_gamma   90.00
#
_symmetry.space_group_name_H-M   'P 1'
#
loop_
_entity.id
_entity.type
_entity.pdbx_description
1 polymer ?
#
loop_
_entity_poly.entity_id
_entity_poly.type
_entity_poly.pdbx_seq_one_letter_code
_entity_poly.pdbx_strand_id
1 'polypeptide(L)'
;MKNTKLRFIVFLLVFSMVAVACGGSNDTTESPDTTEATVEETLASPATTAPPPEVIVVWAEELVANALDPLVGAYEAAAGVDVEVVVYDFGAIRTDVQTAGPAGEGPDVFLGAHDWVGELAANGVVAPLDLGDSVNDIFDVGIAGFSYGGNVYGFPYATEAIAMFYNTDLVDGVPSTWEETKASCDAIGSQLCVVGNGGSNSDAYFNHPFYGSNGGYIFKFDGGFDASDIGLDSDAAIAQAEYLDGLVKNGTVAATDYGAAMAAFQEGNAPYMINGPWARGDASAVNYSVALIPGFDGTTATPFVGVRGAMVSAFSEKQVLAQSFILDFFATVDVQKAMYDQDPRLPATKSLFEIVEAADPIAGQFAASAANGLPMPNIPEMGSVWGPVGDALLVIRSQSYGTNEETGVTIDSPADAMKWAAEQVRSAIAGS
;
A
#
# COMPACT_ATOMS: atom_id res chain seq x y z
N MET A 1 -24.51 12.52 35.07
CA MET A 1 -23.65 13.05 36.17
C MET A 1 -22.71 11.94 36.61
N LYS A 2 -21.44 11.98 36.20
CA LYS A 2 -20.25 11.48 36.93
C LYS A 2 -19.02 11.87 36.10
N ASN A 3 -18.33 12.90 36.59
CA ASN A 3 -17.06 13.37 36.03
C ASN A 3 -15.95 12.37 36.36
N THR A 4 -15.18 11.95 35.34
CA THR A 4 -13.90 11.28 35.56
C THR A 4 -12.79 12.18 35.04
N LYS A 5 -12.03 12.76 35.96
CA LYS A 5 -10.88 13.63 35.68
C LYS A 5 -9.69 12.79 35.24
N LEU A 6 -9.19 13.07 34.05
CA LEU A 6 -7.92 12.51 33.51
C LEU A 6 -6.75 13.27 34.17
N ARG A 7 -5.88 12.55 34.87
CA ARG A 7 -4.68 13.09 35.51
C ARG A 7 -3.51 13.01 34.51
N PHE A 8 -3.00 14.16 34.14
CA PHE A 8 -1.69 14.28 33.46
C PHE A 8 -0.57 14.04 34.47
N ILE A 9 0.32 13.08 34.18
CA ILE A 9 1.57 12.89 34.92
C ILE A 9 2.68 13.54 34.08
N VAL A 10 3.22 14.64 34.62
CA VAL A 10 4.40 15.33 34.09
C VAL A 10 5.63 14.66 34.69
N PHE A 11 6.50 14.06 33.86
CA PHE A 11 7.82 13.59 34.28
C PHE A 11 8.82 14.74 34.18
N LEU A 12 9.30 15.20 35.33
CA LEU A 12 10.44 16.11 35.46
C LEU A 12 11.73 15.28 35.46
N LEU A 13 12.56 15.46 34.45
CA LEU A 13 13.94 14.94 34.41
C LEU A 13 14.87 15.93 35.13
N VAL A 14 15.44 15.50 36.23
CA VAL A 14 16.46 16.24 36.98
C VAL A 14 17.85 15.87 36.42
N PHE A 15 18.52 16.88 35.87
CA PHE A 15 19.91 16.80 35.43
C PHE A 15 20.83 16.97 36.63
N SER A 16 21.61 15.93 37.02
CA SER A 16 22.65 16.03 38.05
C SER A 16 24.03 16.13 37.37
N MET A 17 24.63 17.32 37.42
CA MET A 17 26.05 17.52 37.11
C MET A 17 26.92 17.05 38.29
N VAL A 18 27.90 16.19 37.99
CA VAL A 18 29.00 15.90 38.91
C VAL A 18 30.28 16.51 38.33
N ALA A 19 30.79 17.51 39.04
CA ALA A 19 32.10 18.10 38.79
C ALA A 19 33.16 17.28 39.59
N VAL A 20 34.23 16.83 38.92
CA VAL A 20 35.40 16.28 39.58
C VAL A 20 36.55 17.27 39.48
N ALA A 21 37.00 17.75 40.62
CA ALA A 21 38.12 18.64 40.77
C ALA A 21 39.43 17.80 40.94
N CYS A 22 40.47 18.24 40.24
CA CYS A 22 41.86 17.80 40.44
C CYS A 22 42.44 18.31 41.76
N GLY A 23 43.25 17.48 42.40
CA GLY A 23 44.16 17.91 43.49
C GLY A 23 45.26 16.88 43.70
N GLY A 24 46.49 17.22 43.33
CA GLY A 24 47.66 16.40 43.52
C GLY A 24 48.34 16.65 44.89
N SER A 25 49.20 15.74 45.33
CA SER A 25 50.47 16.02 46.03
C SER A 25 51.25 14.75 46.29
N ASN A 26 52.59 14.87 46.11
CA ASN A 26 53.67 13.93 46.37
C ASN A 26 53.72 13.47 47.82
N ASP A 27 54.26 12.30 48.07
CA ASP A 27 55.58 12.11 48.70
C ASP A 27 55.97 10.61 48.91
N THR A 28 57.12 10.33 48.40
CA THR A 28 58.31 9.53 48.79
C THR A 28 58.23 8.36 49.77
N THR A 29 59.09 7.36 49.36
CA THR A 29 60.00 6.47 50.05
C THR A 29 59.50 5.11 50.57
N GLU A 30 60.03 4.11 50.04
CA GLU A 30 61.05 3.14 50.40
C GLU A 30 60.83 1.74 49.80
N SER A 31 61.88 1.25 49.16
CA SER A 31 62.04 -0.17 48.79
C SER A 31 62.64 -0.90 49.98
N PRO A 32 62.40 -2.22 50.16
CA PRO A 32 63.36 -3.14 49.59
C PRO A 32 62.81 -4.52 49.13
N ASP A 33 63.56 -5.00 48.18
CA ASP A 33 64.05 -6.37 48.00
C ASP A 33 63.18 -7.56 47.57
N THR A 34 63.48 -7.94 46.34
CA THR A 34 63.72 -9.29 45.80
C THR A 34 62.80 -10.44 46.12
N THR A 35 62.12 -10.92 45.10
CA THR A 35 62.17 -12.31 44.64
C THR A 35 61.70 -12.41 43.18
N GLU A 36 62.60 -12.78 42.26
CA GLU A 36 62.35 -13.20 40.91
C GLU A 36 61.45 -14.44 40.88
N ALA A 37 60.25 -14.33 40.44
CA ALA A 37 59.43 -15.40 39.93
C ALA A 37 59.15 -15.12 38.45
N THR A 38 59.84 -15.84 37.59
CA THR A 38 59.64 -15.89 36.17
C THR A 38 58.23 -16.45 35.91
N VAL A 39 57.25 -15.56 35.69
CA VAL A 39 55.97 -15.95 35.14
C VAL A 39 56.07 -15.78 33.62
N GLU A 40 56.06 -16.88 32.89
CA GLU A 40 55.85 -16.94 31.49
C GLU A 40 54.42 -16.38 31.22
N GLU A 41 54.33 -15.10 30.92
CA GLU A 41 53.11 -14.44 30.48
C GLU A 41 52.83 -14.89 29.05
N THR A 42 52.01 -15.95 28.92
CA THR A 42 51.43 -16.35 27.66
C THR A 42 50.52 -15.20 27.22
N LEU A 43 51.05 -14.32 26.36
CA LEU A 43 50.23 -13.29 25.65
C LEU A 43 49.16 -14.01 24.85
N ALA A 44 48.00 -14.23 25.47
CA ALA A 44 46.79 -14.53 24.75
C ALA A 44 46.51 -13.34 23.81
N SER A 45 46.69 -13.56 22.50
CA SER A 45 46.25 -12.62 21.47
C SER A 45 44.79 -12.21 21.78
N PRO A 46 44.45 -10.94 21.85
CA PRO A 46 43.06 -10.55 22.03
C PRO A 46 42.28 -11.19 20.88
N ALA A 47 41.29 -12.01 21.21
CA ALA A 47 40.34 -12.50 20.25
C ALA A 47 39.69 -11.26 19.63
N THR A 48 40.01 -10.99 18.35
CA THR A 48 39.34 -9.96 17.58
C THR A 48 37.90 -10.45 17.40
N THR A 49 37.01 -10.02 18.27
CA THR A 49 35.58 -10.21 18.04
C THR A 49 35.27 -9.50 16.73
N ALA A 50 34.78 -10.26 15.74
CA ALA A 50 34.24 -9.66 14.52
C ALA A 50 33.20 -8.58 14.89
N PRO A 51 33.14 -7.46 14.19
CA PRO A 51 32.08 -6.51 14.41
C PRO A 51 30.72 -7.23 14.27
N PRO A 52 29.70 -6.81 15.01
CA PRO A 52 28.35 -7.36 14.83
C PRO A 52 27.93 -7.22 13.33
N PRO A 53 27.16 -8.17 12.82
CA PRO A 53 26.66 -8.08 11.44
C PRO A 53 25.85 -6.79 11.25
N GLU A 54 25.89 -6.26 10.03
CA GLU A 54 25.02 -5.14 9.66
C GLU A 54 23.57 -5.64 9.59
N VAL A 55 22.62 -4.83 10.03
CA VAL A 55 21.19 -5.18 10.02
C VAL A 55 20.50 -4.42 8.89
N ILE A 56 19.82 -5.13 8.00
CA ILE A 56 18.92 -4.52 6.98
C ILE A 56 17.52 -4.45 7.58
N VAL A 57 16.96 -3.25 7.68
CA VAL A 57 15.59 -3.02 8.17
C VAL A 57 14.62 -2.97 6.99
N VAL A 58 13.59 -3.82 7.00
CA VAL A 58 12.56 -3.94 5.94
C VAL A 58 11.19 -3.60 6.50
N TRP A 59 10.52 -2.57 5.97
CA TRP A 59 9.13 -2.28 6.31
C TRP A 59 8.18 -2.92 5.30
N ALA A 60 7.27 -3.76 5.79
CA ALA A 60 6.30 -4.47 4.97
C ALA A 60 4.94 -4.57 5.68
N GLU A 61 3.87 -4.63 4.89
CA GLU A 61 2.54 -4.95 5.42
C GLU A 61 2.49 -6.38 5.97
N GLU A 62 1.56 -6.65 6.88
CA GLU A 62 1.51 -7.86 7.71
C GLU A 62 1.60 -9.17 6.91
N LEU A 63 0.80 -9.33 5.85
CA LEU A 63 0.79 -10.57 5.07
C LEU A 63 2.14 -10.84 4.40
N VAL A 64 2.76 -9.80 3.85
CA VAL A 64 4.07 -9.91 3.20
C VAL A 64 5.19 -10.09 4.23
N ALA A 65 5.16 -9.36 5.34
CA ALA A 65 6.12 -9.52 6.42
C ALA A 65 6.11 -10.95 6.97
N ASN A 66 4.91 -11.51 7.22
CA ASN A 66 4.74 -12.89 7.69
C ASN A 66 5.25 -13.94 6.68
N ALA A 67 5.21 -13.62 5.37
CA ALA A 67 5.79 -14.48 4.34
C ALA A 67 7.32 -14.41 4.29
N LEU A 68 7.90 -13.22 4.50
CA LEU A 68 9.35 -12.98 4.38
C LEU A 68 10.12 -13.46 5.61
N ASP A 69 9.64 -13.15 6.82
CA ASP A 69 10.34 -13.38 8.09
C ASP A 69 10.87 -14.82 8.27
N PRO A 70 10.12 -15.89 7.95
CA PRO A 70 10.63 -17.25 8.03
C PRO A 70 11.74 -17.59 7.02
N LEU A 71 11.92 -16.79 5.96
CA LEU A 71 12.80 -17.09 4.83
C LEU A 71 14.12 -16.32 4.88
N VAL A 72 14.20 -15.19 5.61
CA VAL A 72 15.39 -14.32 5.62
C VAL A 72 16.66 -15.02 6.12
N GLY A 73 16.54 -16.00 7.01
CA GLY A 73 17.70 -16.70 7.58
C GLY A 73 18.63 -17.36 6.55
N ALA A 74 18.13 -17.76 5.39
CA ALA A 74 18.96 -18.29 4.31
C ALA A 74 19.80 -17.19 3.64
N TYR A 75 19.23 -16.01 3.46
CA TYR A 75 19.93 -14.83 2.94
C TYR A 75 20.95 -14.30 3.96
N GLU A 76 20.59 -14.21 5.24
CA GLU A 76 21.46 -13.78 6.33
C GLU A 76 22.74 -14.62 6.38
N ALA A 77 22.59 -15.96 6.30
CA ALA A 77 23.71 -16.88 6.31
C ALA A 77 24.62 -16.74 5.06
N ALA A 78 24.05 -16.40 3.91
CA ALA A 78 24.78 -16.24 2.65
C ALA A 78 25.46 -14.87 2.54
N ALA A 79 24.78 -13.80 2.97
CA ALA A 79 25.25 -12.42 2.86
C ALA A 79 26.11 -11.98 4.06
N GLY A 80 26.00 -12.65 5.21
CA GLY A 80 26.70 -12.29 6.44
C GLY A 80 26.14 -11.04 7.12
N VAL A 81 24.85 -10.78 6.93
CA VAL A 81 24.09 -9.65 7.50
C VAL A 81 22.86 -10.20 8.23
N ASP A 82 22.30 -9.43 9.15
CA ASP A 82 21.00 -9.72 9.76
C ASP A 82 19.90 -8.95 9.00
N VAL A 83 18.66 -9.45 9.01
CA VAL A 83 17.50 -8.80 8.40
C VAL A 83 16.38 -8.67 9.44
N GLU A 84 15.93 -7.47 9.69
CA GLU A 84 14.78 -7.16 10.54
C GLU A 84 13.56 -6.82 9.67
N VAL A 85 12.58 -7.73 9.62
CA VAL A 85 11.32 -7.50 8.93
C VAL A 85 10.33 -6.88 9.93
N VAL A 86 9.99 -5.62 9.72
CA VAL A 86 9.07 -4.87 10.57
C VAL A 86 7.69 -4.84 9.94
N VAL A 87 6.69 -5.36 10.65
CA VAL A 87 5.28 -5.23 10.25
C VAL A 87 4.89 -3.77 10.38
N TYR A 88 4.43 -3.17 9.27
CA TYR A 88 4.09 -1.77 9.20
C TYR A 88 2.70 -1.57 8.55
N ASP A 89 1.96 -0.55 9.00
CA ASP A 89 0.69 -0.19 8.36
C ASP A 89 0.94 0.35 6.94
N PHE A 90 0.35 -0.29 5.94
CA PHE A 90 0.55 0.08 4.54
C PHE A 90 0.22 1.54 4.25
N GLY A 91 -0.87 2.04 4.85
CA GLY A 91 -1.29 3.43 4.67
C GLY A 91 -0.32 4.46 5.25
N ALA A 92 0.48 4.06 6.25
CA ALA A 92 1.45 4.92 6.93
C ALA A 92 2.83 4.92 6.24
N ILE A 93 3.25 3.84 5.59
CA ILE A 93 4.62 3.69 5.03
C ILE A 93 5.04 4.90 4.18
N ARG A 94 4.17 5.36 3.25
CA ARG A 94 4.49 6.47 2.35
C ARG A 94 4.85 7.76 3.08
N THR A 95 4.11 8.09 4.13
CA THR A 95 4.32 9.32 4.92
C THR A 95 5.50 9.15 5.87
N ASP A 96 5.59 7.99 6.51
CA ASP A 96 6.55 7.77 7.57
C ASP A 96 7.98 7.59 7.04
N VAL A 97 8.17 6.98 5.86
CA VAL A 97 9.51 6.91 5.23
C VAL A 97 10.08 8.30 4.89
N GLN A 98 9.22 9.27 4.57
CA GLN A 98 9.62 10.66 4.30
C GLN A 98 10.04 11.42 5.55
N THR A 99 9.57 11.01 6.72
CA THR A 99 9.89 11.64 8.02
C THR A 99 10.97 10.89 8.79
N ALA A 100 10.88 9.56 8.87
CA ALA A 100 11.83 8.72 9.57
C ALA A 100 13.18 8.59 8.83
N GLY A 101 13.16 8.58 7.48
CA GLY A 101 14.36 8.46 6.66
C GLY A 101 15.40 9.53 6.97
N PRO A 102 15.07 10.84 6.85
CA PRO A 102 16.01 11.93 7.18
C PRO A 102 16.46 11.95 8.65
N ALA A 103 15.67 11.37 9.55
CA ALA A 103 16.02 11.24 10.96
C ALA A 103 17.00 10.08 11.24
N GLY A 104 17.27 9.21 10.26
CA GLY A 104 18.06 8.00 10.42
C GLY A 104 17.32 6.87 11.16
N GLU A 105 16.00 6.95 11.28
CA GLU A 105 15.11 5.99 11.94
C GLU A 105 14.23 5.22 10.94
N GLY A 106 14.43 5.44 9.64
CA GLY A 106 13.69 4.80 8.57
C GLY A 106 14.23 3.42 8.18
N PRO A 107 13.54 2.71 7.27
CA PRO A 107 13.98 1.41 6.77
C PRO A 107 15.11 1.56 5.74
N ASP A 108 15.82 0.45 5.48
CA ASP A 108 16.71 0.31 4.33
C ASP A 108 15.93 -0.06 3.07
N VAL A 109 14.94 -0.95 3.25
CA VAL A 109 14.00 -1.39 2.21
C VAL A 109 12.57 -1.18 2.71
N PHE A 110 11.69 -0.73 1.84
CA PHE A 110 10.26 -0.65 2.16
C PHE A 110 9.42 -1.12 0.97
N LEU A 111 8.29 -1.74 1.29
CA LEU A 111 7.34 -2.19 0.29
C LEU A 111 6.23 -1.16 0.12
N GLY A 112 5.86 -0.90 -1.12
CA GLY A 112 4.87 0.13 -1.40
C GLY A 112 4.23 0.02 -2.77
N ALA A 113 3.33 0.97 -3.05
CA ALA A 113 2.64 1.05 -4.33
C ALA A 113 3.38 1.98 -5.31
N HIS A 114 3.22 1.71 -6.59
CA HIS A 114 3.92 2.42 -7.64
C HIS A 114 3.49 3.89 -7.80
N ASP A 115 2.27 4.25 -7.42
CA ASP A 115 1.77 5.63 -7.44
C ASP A 115 2.51 6.57 -6.45
N TRP A 116 3.30 6.01 -5.52
CA TRP A 116 4.16 6.78 -4.62
C TRP A 116 5.48 7.22 -5.27
N VAL A 117 5.90 6.50 -6.34
CA VAL A 117 7.25 6.63 -6.91
C VAL A 117 7.58 8.05 -7.35
N GLY A 118 6.65 8.72 -8.03
CA GLY A 118 6.87 10.08 -8.49
C GLY A 118 7.14 11.06 -7.35
N GLU A 119 6.32 11.02 -6.30
CA GLU A 119 6.48 11.85 -5.11
C GLU A 119 7.78 11.53 -4.36
N LEU A 120 8.02 10.25 -4.08
CA LEU A 120 9.20 9.83 -3.32
C LEU A 120 10.50 10.10 -4.08
N ALA A 121 10.52 9.92 -5.41
CA ALA A 121 11.68 10.22 -6.24
C ALA A 121 11.92 11.72 -6.36
N ALA A 122 10.87 12.55 -6.55
CA ALA A 122 10.98 13.98 -6.61
C ALA A 122 11.51 14.59 -5.28
N ASN A 123 11.11 13.99 -4.15
CA ASN A 123 11.53 14.38 -2.81
C ASN A 123 12.89 13.76 -2.39
N GLY A 124 13.51 12.93 -3.24
CA GLY A 124 14.79 12.28 -2.93
C GLY A 124 14.71 11.25 -1.79
N VAL A 125 13.55 10.60 -1.60
CA VAL A 125 13.31 9.62 -0.53
C VAL A 125 13.66 8.21 -0.96
N VAL A 126 13.50 7.89 -2.24
CA VAL A 126 13.77 6.59 -2.82
C VAL A 126 14.99 6.63 -3.72
N ALA A 127 15.85 5.61 -3.65
CA ALA A 127 17.03 5.48 -4.49
C ALA A 127 16.71 4.73 -5.79
N PRO A 128 17.33 5.08 -6.93
CA PRO A 128 17.24 4.28 -8.15
C PRO A 128 17.74 2.85 -7.92
N LEU A 129 17.07 1.88 -8.54
CA LEU A 129 17.40 0.46 -8.49
C LEU A 129 17.71 -0.04 -9.91
N ASP A 130 18.91 -0.58 -10.11
CA ASP A 130 19.25 -1.29 -11.37
C ASP A 130 18.76 -2.74 -11.27
N LEU A 131 17.75 -3.07 -12.05
CA LEU A 131 17.15 -4.41 -12.06
C LEU A 131 18.01 -5.47 -12.77
N GLY A 132 19.07 -5.07 -13.49
CA GLY A 132 19.90 -5.99 -14.26
C GLY A 132 19.08 -6.88 -15.19
N ASP A 133 19.40 -8.17 -15.22
CA ASP A 133 18.70 -9.15 -16.08
C ASP A 133 17.26 -9.45 -15.61
N SER A 134 16.91 -9.14 -14.36
CA SER A 134 15.57 -9.37 -13.82
C SER A 134 14.48 -8.58 -14.58
N VAL A 135 14.85 -7.47 -15.24
CA VAL A 135 13.94 -6.68 -16.07
C VAL A 135 13.24 -7.52 -17.15
N ASN A 136 13.88 -8.58 -17.65
CA ASN A 136 13.34 -9.43 -18.72
C ASN A 136 12.18 -10.32 -18.23
N ASP A 137 12.15 -10.63 -16.94
CA ASP A 137 11.10 -11.45 -16.32
C ASP A 137 9.92 -10.64 -15.82
N ILE A 138 10.03 -9.32 -15.68
CA ILE A 138 8.96 -8.45 -15.21
C ILE A 138 8.02 -8.07 -16.37
N PHE A 139 6.70 -7.96 -16.07
CA PHE A 139 5.75 -7.41 -17.03
C PHE A 139 5.95 -5.90 -17.24
N ASP A 140 5.67 -5.41 -18.45
CA ASP A 140 5.89 -4.00 -18.82
C ASP A 140 5.14 -3.03 -17.88
N VAL A 141 3.96 -3.38 -17.41
CA VAL A 141 3.19 -2.58 -16.45
C VAL A 141 3.92 -2.41 -15.12
N GLY A 142 4.65 -3.43 -14.68
CA GLY A 142 5.49 -3.37 -13.48
C GLY A 142 6.65 -2.39 -13.65
N ILE A 143 7.38 -2.51 -14.75
CA ILE A 143 8.49 -1.60 -15.07
C ILE A 143 7.99 -0.16 -15.21
N ALA A 144 6.90 0.04 -15.96
CA ALA A 144 6.32 1.38 -16.15
C ALA A 144 5.86 2.01 -14.82
N GLY A 145 5.23 1.20 -13.95
CA GLY A 145 4.77 1.66 -12.64
C GLY A 145 5.91 2.18 -11.76
N PHE A 146 7.03 1.48 -11.70
CA PHE A 146 8.19 1.88 -10.90
C PHE A 146 9.21 2.76 -11.63
N SER A 147 8.88 3.25 -12.83
CA SER A 147 9.73 4.16 -13.61
C SER A 147 9.27 5.61 -13.46
N TYR A 148 10.21 6.51 -13.14
CA TYR A 148 9.98 7.95 -13.09
C TYR A 148 11.26 8.70 -13.47
N GLY A 149 11.16 9.78 -14.27
CA GLY A 149 12.29 10.60 -14.65
C GLY A 149 13.42 9.84 -15.38
N GLY A 150 13.12 8.70 -16.02
CA GLY A 150 14.10 7.88 -16.73
C GLY A 150 14.84 6.84 -15.89
N ASN A 151 14.52 6.72 -14.59
CA ASN A 151 15.06 5.70 -13.70
C ASN A 151 13.95 4.74 -13.22
N VAL A 152 14.36 3.53 -12.82
CA VAL A 152 13.51 2.58 -12.09
C VAL A 152 13.81 2.70 -10.60
N TYR A 153 12.78 2.68 -9.75
CA TYR A 153 12.91 2.93 -8.31
C TYR A 153 12.45 1.77 -7.42
N GLY A 154 12.11 0.64 -8.00
CA GLY A 154 11.72 -0.51 -7.20
C GLY A 154 11.66 -1.79 -8.03
N PHE A 155 11.66 -2.92 -7.33
CA PHE A 155 11.42 -4.24 -7.93
C PHE A 155 9.94 -4.58 -7.82
N PRO A 156 9.18 -4.61 -8.93
CA PRO A 156 7.77 -4.98 -8.92
C PRO A 156 7.61 -6.47 -8.59
N TYR A 157 6.81 -6.81 -7.57
CA TYR A 157 6.54 -8.20 -7.22
C TYR A 157 5.09 -8.63 -7.47
N ALA A 158 4.15 -7.69 -7.42
CA ALA A 158 2.74 -8.01 -7.61
C ALA A 158 2.00 -6.90 -8.37
N THR A 159 0.94 -7.32 -9.07
CA THR A 159 -0.08 -6.42 -9.63
C THR A 159 -1.43 -6.70 -8.99
N GLU A 160 -2.29 -5.70 -8.94
CA GLU A 160 -3.60 -5.81 -8.30
C GLU A 160 -4.64 -4.96 -9.03
N ALA A 161 -5.88 -5.45 -9.06
CA ALA A 161 -7.05 -4.69 -9.45
C ALA A 161 -8.23 -5.20 -8.62
N ILE A 162 -9.17 -4.32 -8.27
CA ILE A 162 -10.40 -4.77 -7.62
C ILE A 162 -11.32 -5.43 -8.62
N ALA A 163 -12.15 -6.35 -8.13
CA ALA A 163 -13.10 -7.11 -8.92
C ALA A 163 -14.38 -7.36 -8.10
N MET A 164 -15.39 -7.95 -8.72
CA MET A 164 -16.62 -8.34 -8.05
C MET A 164 -16.51 -9.77 -7.54
N PHE A 165 -16.37 -9.95 -6.21
CA PHE A 165 -16.58 -11.21 -5.55
C PHE A 165 -18.07 -11.54 -5.53
N TYR A 166 -18.42 -12.81 -5.72
CA TYR A 166 -19.79 -13.27 -5.54
C TYR A 166 -19.84 -14.57 -4.76
N ASN A 167 -20.81 -14.68 -3.86
CA ASN A 167 -21.03 -15.86 -3.05
C ASN A 167 -21.77 -16.92 -3.90
N THR A 168 -21.07 -18.01 -4.25
CA THR A 168 -21.58 -19.06 -5.14
C THR A 168 -22.68 -19.93 -4.52
N ASP A 169 -22.89 -19.84 -3.20
CA ASP A 169 -24.00 -20.48 -2.53
C ASP A 169 -25.32 -19.68 -2.65
N LEU A 170 -25.22 -18.41 -3.04
CA LEU A 170 -26.35 -17.48 -3.15
C LEU A 170 -26.71 -17.13 -4.60
N VAL A 171 -25.70 -17.02 -5.47
CA VAL A 171 -25.87 -16.58 -6.87
C VAL A 171 -24.93 -17.35 -7.80
N ASP A 172 -25.36 -17.55 -9.07
CA ASP A 172 -24.62 -18.34 -10.05
C ASP A 172 -23.48 -17.54 -10.75
N GLY A 173 -23.41 -16.22 -10.56
CA GLY A 173 -22.41 -15.34 -11.17
C GLY A 173 -22.75 -13.87 -11.00
N VAL A 174 -21.95 -13.00 -11.62
CA VAL A 174 -22.19 -11.56 -11.68
C VAL A 174 -22.89 -11.23 -12.99
N PRO A 175 -24.07 -10.61 -12.96
CA PRO A 175 -24.77 -10.12 -14.16
C PRO A 175 -23.96 -9.02 -14.87
N SER A 176 -24.26 -8.80 -16.16
CA SER A 176 -23.54 -7.84 -16.99
C SER A 176 -23.95 -6.38 -16.74
N THR A 177 -25.07 -6.15 -16.08
CA THR A 177 -25.58 -4.81 -15.75
C THR A 177 -25.91 -4.67 -14.27
N TRP A 178 -25.88 -3.43 -13.78
CA TRP A 178 -26.25 -3.11 -12.41
C TRP A 178 -27.73 -3.36 -12.11
N GLU A 179 -28.62 -3.19 -13.10
CA GLU A 179 -30.04 -3.46 -13.01
C GLU A 179 -30.30 -4.96 -12.80
N GLU A 180 -29.61 -5.82 -13.55
CA GLU A 180 -29.68 -7.28 -13.39
C GLU A 180 -29.06 -7.72 -12.06
N THR A 181 -27.97 -7.06 -11.63
CA THR A 181 -27.35 -7.32 -10.31
C THR A 181 -28.33 -7.00 -9.19
N LYS A 182 -29.02 -5.86 -9.25
CA LYS A 182 -30.09 -5.53 -8.28
C LYS A 182 -31.22 -6.54 -8.30
N ALA A 183 -31.67 -6.92 -9.49
CA ALA A 183 -32.73 -7.89 -9.64
C ALA A 183 -32.36 -9.27 -9.06
N SER A 184 -31.10 -9.71 -9.19
CA SER A 184 -30.63 -10.95 -8.59
C SER A 184 -30.64 -10.89 -7.04
N CYS A 185 -30.23 -9.77 -6.46
CA CYS A 185 -30.32 -9.55 -5.02
C CYS A 185 -31.76 -9.56 -4.51
N ASP A 186 -32.67 -8.91 -5.23
CA ASP A 186 -34.10 -8.87 -4.88
C ASP A 186 -34.76 -10.27 -4.97
N ALA A 187 -34.36 -11.07 -5.95
CA ALA A 187 -34.87 -12.41 -6.15
C ALA A 187 -34.56 -13.37 -4.98
N ILE A 188 -33.38 -13.18 -4.34
CA ILE A 188 -33.00 -13.98 -3.16
C ILE A 188 -33.40 -13.32 -1.84
N GLY A 189 -33.93 -12.10 -1.87
CA GLY A 189 -34.31 -11.34 -0.67
C GLY A 189 -33.13 -10.91 0.18
N SER A 190 -31.99 -10.60 -0.45
CA SER A 190 -30.78 -10.18 0.25
C SER A 190 -30.96 -8.86 1.00
N GLN A 191 -30.38 -8.72 2.18
CA GLN A 191 -30.45 -7.49 2.98
C GLN A 191 -29.64 -6.34 2.35
N LEU A 192 -28.46 -6.68 1.86
CA LEU A 192 -27.58 -5.79 1.09
C LEU A 192 -27.33 -6.41 -0.27
N CYS A 193 -27.10 -5.62 -1.31
CA CYS A 193 -26.84 -6.18 -2.63
C CYS A 193 -25.34 -6.23 -2.91
N VAL A 194 -24.72 -5.10 -3.20
CA VAL A 194 -23.28 -5.00 -3.41
C VAL A 194 -22.67 -4.18 -2.28
N VAL A 195 -21.69 -4.75 -1.62
CA VAL A 195 -20.91 -4.11 -0.56
C VAL A 195 -19.48 -3.85 -1.04
N GLY A 196 -18.76 -2.93 -0.41
CA GLY A 196 -17.38 -2.60 -0.74
C GLY A 196 -16.90 -1.40 0.06
N ASN A 197 -15.59 -1.17 0.09
CA ASN A 197 -14.99 -0.05 0.79
C ASN A 197 -15.35 1.30 0.15
N GLY A 198 -15.19 2.41 0.90
CA GLY A 198 -15.36 3.78 0.41
C GLY A 198 -16.79 4.31 0.48
N GLY A 199 -17.70 3.63 1.15
CA GLY A 199 -19.08 4.09 1.37
C GLY A 199 -19.33 4.77 2.71
N SER A 200 -18.42 4.61 3.67
CA SER A 200 -18.45 5.27 4.98
C SER A 200 -17.10 5.87 5.38
N ASN A 201 -16.12 5.82 4.50
CA ASN A 201 -14.81 6.44 4.62
C ASN A 201 -14.34 6.97 3.24
N SER A 202 -13.42 7.92 3.26
CA SER A 202 -12.83 8.48 2.05
C SER A 202 -11.94 7.46 1.36
N ASP A 203 -12.32 7.00 0.15
CA ASP A 203 -11.54 6.03 -0.62
C ASP A 203 -11.73 6.20 -2.13
N ALA A 204 -10.78 6.85 -2.79
CA ALA A 204 -10.80 7.05 -4.23
C ALA A 204 -10.44 5.78 -5.01
N TYR A 205 -9.64 4.86 -4.45
CA TYR A 205 -9.19 3.65 -5.13
C TYR A 205 -10.35 2.68 -5.39
N PHE A 206 -11.09 2.31 -4.35
CA PHE A 206 -12.24 1.41 -4.48
C PHE A 206 -13.39 2.00 -5.32
N ASN A 207 -13.46 3.32 -5.40
CA ASN A 207 -14.51 4.01 -6.15
C ASN A 207 -14.09 4.37 -7.59
N HIS A 208 -12.84 4.09 -8.03
CA HIS A 208 -12.41 4.38 -9.40
C HIS A 208 -13.33 3.81 -10.49
N PRO A 209 -13.91 2.61 -10.36
CA PRO A 209 -14.90 2.09 -11.30
C PRO A 209 -16.08 3.02 -11.57
N PHE A 210 -16.39 3.92 -10.64
CA PHE A 210 -17.55 4.81 -10.66
C PHE A 210 -17.24 6.27 -11.03
N TYR A 211 -16.00 6.58 -11.45
CA TYR A 211 -15.65 7.91 -11.99
C TYR A 211 -14.56 7.87 -13.06
N GLY A 212 -13.79 6.79 -13.14
CA GLY A 212 -12.68 6.62 -14.08
C GLY A 212 -12.99 5.72 -15.28
N SER A 213 -14.21 5.17 -15.39
CA SER A 213 -14.64 4.35 -16.53
C SER A 213 -15.17 5.24 -17.67
N ASN A 214 -15.52 4.66 -18.81
CA ASN A 214 -16.30 5.27 -19.91
C ASN A 214 -15.85 6.70 -20.30
N GLY A 215 -14.54 6.95 -20.32
CA GLY A 215 -13.99 8.25 -20.68
C GLY A 215 -13.79 9.22 -19.51
N GLY A 216 -14.10 8.80 -18.27
CA GLY A 216 -13.64 9.51 -17.08
C GLY A 216 -12.15 9.30 -16.87
N TYR A 217 -11.46 10.29 -16.31
CA TYR A 217 -10.03 10.20 -16.00
C TYR A 217 -9.66 11.19 -14.89
N ILE A 218 -8.52 10.94 -14.24
CA ILE A 218 -7.92 11.90 -13.30
C ILE A 218 -7.02 12.86 -14.07
N PHE A 219 -5.92 12.35 -14.61
CA PHE A 219 -4.99 13.08 -15.46
C PHE A 219 -5.06 12.51 -16.87
N LYS A 220 -5.06 13.37 -17.87
CA LYS A 220 -5.04 12.92 -19.26
C LYS A 220 -3.78 12.13 -19.55
N PHE A 221 -3.94 10.99 -20.21
CA PHE A 221 -2.82 10.14 -20.64
C PHE A 221 -2.65 10.21 -22.16
N ASP A 222 -1.47 10.67 -22.60
CA ASP A 222 -1.03 10.64 -24.00
C ASP A 222 0.46 10.30 -24.08
N GLY A 223 0.78 9.02 -23.85
CA GLY A 223 2.16 8.57 -23.70
C GLY A 223 2.84 8.97 -22.38
N GLY A 224 2.14 9.69 -21.53
CA GLY A 224 2.49 10.15 -20.19
C GLY A 224 1.31 10.86 -19.56
N PHE A 225 1.31 10.98 -18.22
CA PHE A 225 0.25 11.70 -17.51
C PHE A 225 0.47 13.22 -17.58
N ASP A 226 -0.56 13.97 -17.95
CA ASP A 226 -0.57 15.42 -17.96
C ASP A 226 -1.33 15.96 -16.74
N ALA A 227 -0.60 16.37 -15.70
CA ALA A 227 -1.15 16.93 -14.48
C ALA A 227 -1.88 18.27 -14.69
N SER A 228 -1.74 18.92 -15.85
CA SER A 228 -2.46 20.14 -16.18
C SER A 228 -3.87 19.89 -16.77
N ASP A 229 -4.12 18.67 -17.26
CA ASP A 229 -5.43 18.25 -17.79
C ASP A 229 -6.12 17.28 -16.82
N ILE A 230 -6.92 17.83 -15.91
CA ILE A 230 -7.65 17.12 -14.86
C ILE A 230 -9.09 16.90 -15.31
N GLY A 231 -9.50 15.64 -15.48
CA GLY A 231 -10.80 15.23 -16.00
C GLY A 231 -11.86 14.84 -14.96
N LEU A 232 -11.60 15.09 -13.67
CA LEU A 232 -12.52 14.74 -12.58
C LEU A 232 -13.90 15.45 -12.69
N ASP A 233 -13.94 16.61 -13.28
CA ASP A 233 -15.17 17.38 -13.55
C ASP A 233 -15.61 17.35 -15.03
N SER A 234 -15.08 16.39 -15.81
CA SER A 234 -15.56 16.14 -17.17
C SER A 234 -17.01 15.62 -17.16
N ASP A 235 -17.72 15.83 -18.27
CA ASP A 235 -19.09 15.31 -18.42
C ASP A 235 -19.15 13.79 -18.18
N ALA A 236 -18.12 13.04 -18.59
CA ALA A 236 -18.03 11.59 -18.40
C ALA A 236 -17.88 11.21 -16.91
N ALA A 237 -16.99 11.86 -16.16
CA ALA A 237 -16.78 11.60 -14.74
C ALA A 237 -18.04 11.98 -13.92
N ILE A 238 -18.66 13.12 -14.23
CA ILE A 238 -19.90 13.57 -13.59
C ILE A 238 -21.04 12.58 -13.85
N ALA A 239 -21.25 12.15 -15.10
CA ALA A 239 -22.31 11.19 -15.42
C ALA A 239 -22.18 9.87 -14.66
N GLN A 240 -20.96 9.38 -14.46
CA GLN A 240 -20.70 8.17 -13.68
C GLN A 240 -20.95 8.39 -12.18
N ALA A 241 -20.57 9.54 -11.63
CA ALA A 241 -20.85 9.90 -10.26
C ALA A 241 -22.36 10.02 -9.98
N GLU A 242 -23.12 10.58 -10.93
CA GLU A 242 -24.60 10.61 -10.90
C GLU A 242 -25.21 9.21 -10.98
N TYR A 243 -24.61 8.32 -11.79
CA TYR A 243 -25.03 6.93 -11.86
C TYR A 243 -24.79 6.18 -10.56
N LEU A 244 -23.59 6.35 -9.94
CA LEU A 244 -23.29 5.81 -8.61
C LEU A 244 -24.32 6.27 -7.58
N ASP A 245 -24.64 7.56 -7.56
CA ASP A 245 -25.67 8.13 -6.68
C ASP A 245 -27.03 7.41 -6.84
N GLY A 246 -27.42 7.11 -8.08
CA GLY A 246 -28.60 6.32 -8.39
C GLY A 246 -28.53 4.89 -7.85
N LEU A 247 -27.36 4.23 -7.96
CA LEU A 247 -27.14 2.87 -7.43
C LEU A 247 -27.19 2.82 -5.89
N VAL A 248 -26.73 3.89 -5.24
CA VAL A 248 -26.84 4.02 -3.77
C VAL A 248 -28.29 4.24 -3.36
N LYS A 249 -28.98 5.18 -4.00
CA LYS A 249 -30.39 5.53 -3.70
C LYS A 249 -31.34 4.36 -3.89
N ASN A 250 -31.12 3.50 -4.87
CA ASN A 250 -31.96 2.33 -5.11
C ASN A 250 -31.51 1.08 -4.30
N GLY A 251 -30.44 1.19 -3.48
CA GLY A 251 -29.93 0.11 -2.65
C GLY A 251 -29.15 -0.96 -3.39
N THR A 252 -28.69 -0.72 -4.63
CA THR A 252 -27.81 -1.66 -5.35
C THR A 252 -26.41 -1.65 -4.74
N VAL A 253 -25.85 -0.46 -4.45
CA VAL A 253 -24.53 -0.33 -3.82
C VAL A 253 -24.72 0.23 -2.41
N ALA A 254 -24.24 -0.49 -1.41
CA ALA A 254 -24.34 -0.11 -0.01
C ALA A 254 -23.20 0.84 0.41
N ALA A 255 -23.50 1.73 1.35
CA ALA A 255 -22.51 2.58 2.01
C ALA A 255 -21.87 1.82 3.17
N THR A 256 -20.75 1.14 2.92
CA THR A 256 -20.00 0.34 3.90
C THR A 256 -18.53 0.75 3.94
N ASP A 257 -17.87 0.52 5.09
CA ASP A 257 -16.41 0.46 5.17
C ASP A 257 -15.92 -0.96 4.85
N TYR A 258 -14.59 -1.13 4.87
CA TYR A 258 -13.95 -2.41 4.55
C TYR A 258 -14.42 -3.55 5.48
N GLY A 259 -14.42 -3.31 6.79
CA GLY A 259 -14.79 -4.33 7.77
C GLY A 259 -16.26 -4.73 7.69
N ALA A 260 -17.16 -3.73 7.56
CA ALA A 260 -18.59 -3.97 7.41
C ALA A 260 -18.92 -4.68 6.08
N ALA A 261 -18.24 -4.35 4.99
CA ALA A 261 -18.39 -5.03 3.71
C ALA A 261 -17.98 -6.51 3.80
N MET A 262 -16.80 -6.76 4.39
CA MET A 262 -16.30 -8.12 4.59
C MET A 262 -17.24 -8.95 5.46
N ALA A 263 -17.66 -8.42 6.61
CA ALA A 263 -18.60 -9.12 7.51
C ALA A 263 -19.93 -9.43 6.81
N ALA A 264 -20.51 -8.47 6.09
CA ALA A 264 -21.76 -8.70 5.36
C ALA A 264 -21.65 -9.80 4.31
N PHE A 265 -20.52 -9.87 3.59
CA PHE A 265 -20.26 -10.91 2.61
C PHE A 265 -20.06 -12.29 3.27
N GLN A 266 -19.26 -12.38 4.32
CA GLN A 266 -19.00 -13.62 5.07
C GLN A 266 -20.26 -14.19 5.74
N GLU A 267 -21.16 -13.33 6.22
CA GLU A 267 -22.42 -13.72 6.86
C GLU A 267 -23.53 -14.08 5.85
N GLY A 268 -23.28 -13.90 4.54
CA GLY A 268 -24.25 -14.12 3.49
C GLY A 268 -25.35 -13.05 3.42
N ASN A 269 -25.15 -11.91 4.07
CA ASN A 269 -26.07 -10.75 4.04
C ASN A 269 -25.95 -9.93 2.75
N ALA A 270 -24.85 -10.10 2.01
CA ALA A 270 -24.61 -9.52 0.69
C ALA A 270 -24.06 -10.59 -0.26
N PRO A 271 -24.71 -10.86 -1.41
CA PRO A 271 -24.22 -11.82 -2.39
C PRO A 271 -23.00 -11.34 -3.18
N TYR A 272 -22.76 -10.02 -3.22
CA TYR A 272 -21.68 -9.41 -3.99
C TYR A 272 -20.83 -8.48 -3.13
N MET A 273 -19.51 -8.51 -3.37
CA MET A 273 -18.55 -7.60 -2.74
C MET A 273 -17.53 -7.12 -3.75
N ILE A 274 -17.30 -5.80 -3.84
CA ILE A 274 -16.18 -5.24 -4.58
C ILE A 274 -14.96 -5.22 -3.66
N ASN A 275 -13.91 -5.97 -4.03
CA ASN A 275 -12.68 -6.03 -3.26
C ASN A 275 -11.49 -6.46 -4.15
N GLY A 276 -10.28 -6.41 -3.60
CA GLY A 276 -9.06 -6.82 -4.28
C GLY A 276 -8.58 -8.21 -3.88
N PRO A 277 -7.49 -8.71 -4.49
CA PRO A 277 -6.96 -10.03 -4.23
C PRO A 277 -6.50 -10.25 -2.78
N TRP A 278 -6.13 -9.19 -2.07
CA TRP A 278 -5.78 -9.24 -0.64
C TRP A 278 -6.91 -9.71 0.28
N ALA A 279 -8.16 -9.59 -0.18
CA ALA A 279 -9.34 -10.02 0.58
C ALA A 279 -9.63 -11.53 0.46
N ARG A 280 -8.89 -12.28 -0.38
CA ARG A 280 -9.19 -13.67 -0.72
C ARG A 280 -9.13 -14.59 0.50
N GLY A 281 -8.18 -14.38 1.40
CA GLY A 281 -8.06 -15.14 2.63
C GLY A 281 -9.32 -15.03 3.48
N ASP A 282 -9.74 -13.81 3.78
CA ASP A 282 -10.92 -13.52 4.58
C ASP A 282 -12.22 -13.95 3.88
N ALA A 283 -12.34 -13.71 2.57
CA ALA A 283 -13.50 -14.09 1.77
C ALA A 283 -13.72 -15.61 1.74
N SER A 284 -12.68 -16.43 2.01
CA SER A 284 -12.75 -17.89 2.03
C SER A 284 -13.65 -18.50 3.13
N ALA A 285 -14.19 -17.65 4.02
CA ALA A 285 -15.23 -18.05 4.97
C ALA A 285 -16.53 -18.52 4.27
N VAL A 286 -16.75 -18.15 3.01
CA VAL A 286 -17.84 -18.58 2.14
C VAL A 286 -17.29 -19.14 0.83
N ASN A 287 -18.11 -19.92 0.11
CA ASN A 287 -17.79 -20.32 -1.24
C ASN A 287 -17.93 -19.10 -2.16
N TYR A 288 -16.84 -18.70 -2.81
CA TYR A 288 -16.88 -17.53 -3.69
C TYR A 288 -16.18 -17.77 -5.02
N SER A 289 -16.50 -16.91 -5.96
CA SER A 289 -15.73 -16.70 -7.17
C SER A 289 -15.65 -15.21 -7.47
N VAL A 290 -14.93 -14.83 -8.53
CA VAL A 290 -14.66 -13.43 -8.87
C VAL A 290 -15.04 -13.20 -10.34
N ALA A 291 -15.54 -12.01 -10.66
CA ALA A 291 -15.86 -11.59 -12.01
C ALA A 291 -15.57 -10.09 -12.20
N LEU A 292 -15.73 -9.63 -13.44
CA LEU A 292 -15.61 -8.21 -13.77
C LEU A 292 -16.72 -7.41 -13.08
N ILE A 293 -16.39 -6.18 -12.68
CA ILE A 293 -17.38 -5.22 -12.15
C ILE A 293 -18.21 -4.70 -13.33
N PRO A 294 -19.55 -4.75 -13.28
CA PRO A 294 -20.40 -4.12 -14.27
C PRO A 294 -20.07 -2.61 -14.39
N GLY A 295 -20.00 -2.12 -15.59
CA GLY A 295 -19.79 -0.70 -15.84
C GLY A 295 -21.08 0.08 -16.04
N PHE A 296 -20.91 1.33 -16.42
CA PHE A 296 -21.99 2.19 -16.80
C PHE A 296 -22.52 1.78 -18.19
N ASP A 297 -23.85 1.80 -18.37
CA ASP A 297 -24.53 1.57 -19.65
C ASP A 297 -24.18 0.21 -20.33
N GLY A 298 -24.08 -0.85 -19.52
CA GLY A 298 -23.81 -2.22 -19.99
C GLY A 298 -22.38 -2.49 -20.45
N THR A 299 -21.45 -1.59 -20.14
CA THR A 299 -20.01 -1.79 -20.33
C THR A 299 -19.40 -2.55 -19.14
N THR A 300 -18.10 -2.77 -19.18
CA THR A 300 -17.32 -3.25 -18.02
C THR A 300 -16.66 -2.04 -17.36
N ALA A 301 -16.69 -2.00 -16.04
CA ALA A 301 -16.00 -0.96 -15.28
C ALA A 301 -14.47 -1.07 -15.41
N THR A 302 -13.81 0.06 -15.30
CA THR A 302 -12.36 0.18 -15.38
C THR A 302 -11.79 0.42 -13.98
N PRO A 303 -11.32 -0.61 -13.25
CA PRO A 303 -10.64 -0.42 -11.97
C PRO A 303 -9.25 0.19 -12.14
N PHE A 304 -8.66 0.69 -11.07
CA PHE A 304 -7.23 0.92 -11.05
C PHE A 304 -6.45 -0.40 -11.11
N VAL A 305 -5.34 -0.37 -11.82
CA VAL A 305 -4.28 -1.39 -11.70
C VAL A 305 -3.19 -0.83 -10.82
N GLY A 306 -3.03 -1.45 -9.65
CA GLY A 306 -1.92 -1.19 -8.75
C GLY A 306 -0.72 -2.08 -9.09
N VAL A 307 0.47 -1.60 -8.84
CA VAL A 307 1.70 -2.41 -8.83
C VAL A 307 2.38 -2.24 -7.49
N ARG A 308 2.71 -3.36 -6.85
CA ARG A 308 3.41 -3.42 -5.58
C ARG A 308 4.88 -3.72 -5.83
N GLY A 309 5.77 -3.07 -5.10
CA GLY A 309 7.21 -3.26 -5.27
C GLY A 309 8.01 -3.03 -4.01
N ALA A 310 9.25 -3.54 -4.02
CA ALA A 310 10.25 -3.28 -3.01
C ALA A 310 11.16 -2.14 -3.46
N MET A 311 11.34 -1.14 -2.62
CA MET A 311 12.10 0.09 -2.88
C MET A 311 13.24 0.22 -1.87
N VAL A 312 14.34 0.84 -2.29
CA VAL A 312 15.47 1.18 -1.44
C VAL A 312 15.34 2.62 -0.95
N SER A 313 15.45 2.84 0.35
CA SER A 313 15.48 4.17 0.92
C SER A 313 16.75 4.92 0.49
N ALA A 314 16.58 6.15 0.00
CA ALA A 314 17.73 7.01 -0.34
C ALA A 314 18.54 7.43 0.90
N PHE A 315 17.97 7.32 2.10
CA PHE A 315 18.60 7.65 3.37
C PHE A 315 19.36 6.45 3.99
N SER A 316 19.21 5.24 3.42
CA SER A 316 19.97 4.07 3.88
C SER A 316 21.46 4.28 3.65
N GLU A 317 22.27 4.06 4.71
CA GLU A 317 23.73 3.98 4.59
C GLU A 317 24.20 2.63 4.01
N LYS A 318 23.28 1.66 3.85
CA LYS A 318 23.50 0.29 3.39
C LYS A 318 22.84 0.00 2.03
N GLN A 319 22.74 0.99 1.13
CA GLN A 319 22.02 0.86 -0.14
C GLN A 319 22.48 -0.33 -1.00
N VAL A 320 23.75 -0.66 -0.99
CA VAL A 320 24.27 -1.81 -1.74
C VAL A 320 23.76 -3.13 -1.17
N LEU A 321 23.70 -3.27 0.15
CA LEU A 321 23.14 -4.44 0.81
C LEU A 321 21.63 -4.52 0.63
N ALA A 322 20.93 -3.38 0.70
CA ALA A 322 19.50 -3.29 0.44
C ALA A 322 19.15 -3.70 -1.01
N GLN A 323 19.95 -3.29 -1.99
CA GLN A 323 19.79 -3.73 -3.38
C GLN A 323 20.06 -5.23 -3.54
N SER A 324 21.12 -5.76 -2.91
CA SER A 324 21.40 -7.21 -2.90
C SER A 324 20.25 -8.00 -2.25
N PHE A 325 19.70 -7.52 -1.12
CA PHE A 325 18.52 -8.14 -0.51
C PHE A 325 17.36 -8.23 -1.49
N ILE A 326 17.08 -7.14 -2.22
CA ILE A 326 15.99 -7.15 -3.20
C ILE A 326 16.30 -8.11 -4.36
N LEU A 327 17.49 -8.04 -4.96
CA LEU A 327 17.77 -8.74 -6.21
C LEU A 327 18.16 -10.21 -6.02
N ASP A 328 18.92 -10.52 -4.94
CA ASP A 328 19.45 -11.86 -4.73
C ASP A 328 18.55 -12.74 -3.85
N PHE A 329 17.61 -12.13 -3.09
CA PHE A 329 16.68 -12.84 -2.21
C PHE A 329 15.22 -12.55 -2.57
N PHE A 330 14.74 -11.31 -2.42
CA PHE A 330 13.33 -10.95 -2.58
C PHE A 330 12.81 -11.25 -4.00
N ALA A 331 13.65 -11.04 -5.04
CA ALA A 331 13.31 -11.28 -6.44
C ALA A 331 13.27 -12.77 -6.83
N THR A 332 13.67 -13.69 -5.94
CA THR A 332 13.66 -15.12 -6.27
C THR A 332 12.22 -15.67 -6.37
N VAL A 333 12.00 -16.62 -7.29
CA VAL A 333 10.68 -17.24 -7.49
C VAL A 333 10.14 -17.88 -6.21
N ASP A 334 11.01 -18.51 -5.41
CA ASP A 334 10.60 -19.18 -4.17
C ASP A 334 10.09 -18.18 -3.14
N VAL A 335 10.75 -17.03 -2.96
CA VAL A 335 10.32 -15.97 -2.03
C VAL A 335 9.04 -15.31 -2.53
N GLN A 336 8.96 -14.96 -3.82
CA GLN A 336 7.75 -14.39 -4.40
C GLN A 336 6.56 -15.37 -4.34
N LYS A 337 6.80 -16.68 -4.50
CA LYS A 337 5.77 -17.71 -4.36
C LYS A 337 5.26 -17.79 -2.92
N ALA A 338 6.15 -17.72 -1.94
CA ALA A 338 5.76 -17.69 -0.53
C ALA A 338 4.93 -16.44 -0.19
N MET A 339 5.29 -15.28 -0.75
CA MET A 339 4.46 -14.06 -0.62
C MET A 339 3.10 -14.24 -1.27
N TYR A 340 3.03 -14.80 -2.49
CA TYR A 340 1.75 -15.09 -3.16
C TYR A 340 0.87 -16.03 -2.35
N ASP A 341 1.43 -17.02 -1.68
CA ASP A 341 0.67 -17.99 -0.88
C ASP A 341 0.01 -17.35 0.36
N GLN A 342 0.57 -16.25 0.87
CA GLN A 342 0.01 -15.49 1.99
C GLN A 342 -0.88 -14.33 1.51
N ASP A 343 -0.48 -13.67 0.44
CA ASP A 343 -1.13 -12.50 -0.14
C ASP A 343 -1.26 -12.67 -1.66
N PRO A 344 -2.33 -13.34 -2.12
CA PRO A 344 -2.44 -13.85 -3.49
C PRO A 344 -2.80 -12.75 -4.51
N ARG A 345 -2.00 -11.68 -4.55
CA ARG A 345 -1.97 -10.70 -5.66
C ARG A 345 -1.30 -11.30 -6.88
N LEU A 346 -1.71 -10.85 -8.07
CA LEU A 346 -1.12 -11.35 -9.31
C LEU A 346 0.39 -11.09 -9.35
N PRO A 347 1.23 -12.07 -9.66
CA PRO A 347 2.66 -11.85 -9.81
C PRO A 347 2.96 -10.80 -10.88
N ALA A 348 3.91 -9.90 -10.59
CA ALA A 348 4.45 -8.96 -11.58
C ALA A 348 5.56 -9.58 -12.43
N THR A 349 6.01 -10.80 -12.09
CA THR A 349 7.02 -11.55 -12.83
C THR A 349 6.38 -12.66 -13.65
N LYS A 350 6.88 -12.84 -14.89
CA LYS A 350 6.34 -13.80 -15.88
C LYS A 350 6.53 -15.24 -15.41
N SER A 351 7.70 -15.55 -14.85
CA SER A 351 8.04 -16.89 -14.37
C SER A 351 7.10 -17.37 -13.26
N LEU A 352 6.79 -16.53 -12.28
CA LEU A 352 5.85 -16.89 -11.21
C LEU A 352 4.40 -16.86 -11.73
N PHE A 353 4.05 -15.92 -12.62
CA PHE A 353 2.70 -15.82 -13.17
C PHE A 353 2.30 -17.12 -13.89
N GLU A 354 3.18 -17.72 -14.71
CA GLU A 354 2.93 -19.01 -15.38
C GLU A 354 2.61 -20.13 -14.40
N ILE A 355 3.30 -20.18 -13.25
CA ILE A 355 3.04 -21.17 -12.18
C ILE A 355 1.69 -20.94 -11.54
N VAL A 356 1.37 -19.68 -11.23
CA VAL A 356 0.15 -19.29 -10.54
C VAL A 356 -1.07 -19.47 -11.44
N GLU A 357 -1.03 -19.01 -12.69
CA GLU A 357 -2.13 -19.13 -13.64
C GLU A 357 -2.54 -20.58 -13.87
N ALA A 358 -1.56 -21.51 -13.91
CA ALA A 358 -1.81 -22.93 -14.07
C ALA A 358 -2.49 -23.58 -12.84
N ALA A 359 -2.28 -23.04 -11.64
CA ALA A 359 -2.68 -23.64 -10.39
C ALA A 359 -3.92 -22.99 -9.74
N ASP A 360 -4.18 -21.72 -10.03
CA ASP A 360 -5.18 -20.90 -9.35
C ASP A 360 -6.15 -20.22 -10.35
N PRO A 361 -7.35 -20.80 -10.56
CA PRO A 361 -8.36 -20.21 -11.45
C PRO A 361 -8.81 -18.79 -11.05
N ILE A 362 -8.77 -18.45 -9.74
CA ILE A 362 -9.15 -17.12 -9.26
C ILE A 362 -8.14 -16.07 -9.70
N ALA A 363 -6.86 -16.43 -9.80
CA ALA A 363 -5.84 -15.53 -10.35
C ALA A 363 -6.18 -15.08 -11.77
N GLY A 364 -6.64 -16.00 -12.64
CA GLY A 364 -7.08 -15.68 -14.00
C GLY A 364 -8.26 -14.68 -14.05
N GLN A 365 -9.16 -14.74 -13.08
CA GLN A 365 -10.29 -13.80 -12.97
C GLN A 365 -9.83 -12.39 -12.58
N PHE A 366 -8.89 -12.28 -11.64
CA PHE A 366 -8.27 -10.99 -11.32
C PHE A 366 -7.42 -10.46 -12.48
N ALA A 367 -6.72 -11.33 -13.22
CA ALA A 367 -6.00 -10.93 -14.43
C ALA A 367 -6.93 -10.33 -15.48
N ALA A 368 -8.14 -10.89 -15.66
CA ALA A 368 -9.16 -10.31 -16.54
C ALA A 368 -9.62 -8.94 -16.05
N SER A 369 -9.76 -8.72 -14.73
CA SER A 369 -10.08 -7.40 -14.17
C SER A 369 -8.96 -6.40 -14.42
N ALA A 370 -7.70 -6.78 -14.16
CA ALA A 370 -6.53 -5.94 -14.41
C ALA A 370 -6.38 -5.57 -15.90
N ALA A 371 -6.70 -6.50 -16.82
CA ALA A 371 -6.69 -6.24 -18.26
C ALA A 371 -7.71 -5.20 -18.72
N ASN A 372 -8.79 -4.99 -17.95
CA ASN A 372 -9.77 -3.92 -18.16
C ASN A 372 -9.45 -2.66 -17.37
N GLY A 373 -8.40 -2.68 -16.54
CA GLY A 373 -8.05 -1.59 -15.65
C GLY A 373 -7.14 -0.54 -16.29
N LEU A 374 -6.93 0.53 -15.57
CA LEU A 374 -5.96 1.59 -15.89
C LEU A 374 -4.88 1.64 -14.80
N PRO A 375 -3.58 1.66 -15.16
CA PRO A 375 -2.53 1.92 -14.17
C PRO A 375 -2.79 3.23 -13.43
N MET A 376 -2.59 3.23 -12.11
CA MET A 376 -2.63 4.47 -11.35
C MET A 376 -1.51 5.41 -11.84
N PRO A 377 -1.77 6.73 -11.90
CA PRO A 377 -0.71 7.69 -12.20
C PRO A 377 0.43 7.62 -11.18
N ASN A 378 1.67 7.48 -11.64
CA ASN A 378 2.89 7.45 -10.81
C ASN A 378 3.65 8.79 -10.81
N ILE A 379 2.96 9.88 -11.02
CA ILE A 379 3.49 11.26 -10.97
C ILE A 379 3.30 11.87 -9.58
N PRO A 380 4.13 12.87 -9.19
CA PRO A 380 4.04 13.49 -7.85
C PRO A 380 2.66 14.04 -7.51
N GLU A 381 1.96 14.57 -8.50
CA GLU A 381 0.65 15.20 -8.35
C GLU A 381 -0.45 14.22 -7.94
N MET A 382 -0.23 12.91 -8.11
CA MET A 382 -1.21 11.88 -7.68
C MET A 382 -1.43 11.90 -6.16
N GLY A 383 -0.43 12.30 -5.38
CA GLY A 383 -0.56 12.51 -3.94
C GLY A 383 -1.68 13.49 -3.56
N SER A 384 -1.93 14.47 -4.40
CA SER A 384 -2.98 15.50 -4.20
C SER A 384 -4.39 15.02 -4.56
N VAL A 385 -4.54 13.84 -5.17
CA VAL A 385 -5.83 13.33 -5.69
C VAL A 385 -6.62 12.57 -4.63
N TRP A 386 -5.92 11.73 -3.85
CA TRP A 386 -6.53 10.72 -2.98
C TRP A 386 -7.56 11.28 -2.00
N GLY A 387 -7.18 12.33 -1.27
CA GLY A 387 -8.07 12.98 -0.29
C GLY A 387 -9.31 13.60 -0.94
N PRO A 388 -9.16 14.62 -1.79
CA PRO A 388 -10.32 15.32 -2.37
C PRO A 388 -11.29 14.43 -3.13
N VAL A 389 -10.77 13.47 -3.92
CA VAL A 389 -11.63 12.54 -4.67
C VAL A 389 -12.34 11.57 -3.74
N GLY A 390 -11.62 11.04 -2.75
CA GLY A 390 -12.21 10.18 -1.73
C GLY A 390 -13.33 10.86 -0.97
N ASP A 391 -13.14 12.11 -0.54
CA ASP A 391 -14.13 12.90 0.19
C ASP A 391 -15.39 13.20 -0.65
N ALA A 392 -15.21 13.54 -1.93
CA ALA A 392 -16.31 13.75 -2.85
C ALA A 392 -17.16 12.47 -3.02
N LEU A 393 -16.51 11.33 -3.19
CA LEU A 393 -17.18 10.03 -3.34
C LEU A 393 -17.81 9.56 -2.02
N LEU A 394 -17.22 9.89 -0.87
CA LEU A 394 -17.85 9.66 0.42
C LEU A 394 -19.17 10.41 0.57
N VAL A 395 -19.24 11.69 0.18
CA VAL A 395 -20.47 12.48 0.17
C VAL A 395 -21.54 11.80 -0.69
N ILE A 396 -21.19 11.35 -1.90
CA ILE A 396 -22.11 10.67 -2.82
C ILE A 396 -22.60 9.35 -2.22
N ARG A 397 -21.71 8.51 -1.73
CA ARG A 397 -22.07 7.17 -1.24
C ARG A 397 -22.82 7.20 0.08
N SER A 398 -22.49 8.13 0.98
CA SER A 398 -23.20 8.32 2.25
C SER A 398 -24.46 9.17 2.13
N GLN A 399 -24.75 9.74 0.94
CA GLN A 399 -25.88 10.67 0.70
C GLN A 399 -25.85 11.89 1.64
N SER A 400 -24.64 12.33 2.03
CA SER A 400 -24.46 13.45 2.98
C SER A 400 -24.34 14.80 2.26
N TYR A 401 -25.25 15.06 1.34
CA TYR A 401 -25.33 16.34 0.64
C TYR A 401 -25.73 17.49 1.56
N GLY A 402 -25.29 18.70 1.23
CA GLY A 402 -25.60 19.93 1.95
C GLY A 402 -24.37 20.77 2.23
N THR A 403 -24.51 21.71 3.17
CA THR A 403 -23.43 22.60 3.58
C THR A 403 -22.68 21.98 4.78
N ASN A 404 -21.38 21.84 4.61
CA ASN A 404 -20.49 21.50 5.73
C ASN A 404 -20.35 22.77 6.60
N GLU A 405 -20.82 22.72 7.85
CA GLU A 405 -20.84 23.87 8.76
C GLU A 405 -19.43 24.33 9.18
N GLU A 406 -18.45 23.43 9.17
CA GLU A 406 -17.08 23.74 9.57
C GLU A 406 -16.30 24.47 8.44
N THR A 407 -16.45 24.01 7.21
CA THR A 407 -15.72 24.56 6.06
C THR A 407 -16.53 25.58 5.28
N GLY A 408 -17.86 25.61 5.43
CA GLY A 408 -18.79 26.42 4.63
C GLY A 408 -18.96 25.94 3.20
N VAL A 409 -18.38 24.80 2.84
CA VAL A 409 -18.52 24.20 1.49
C VAL A 409 -19.91 23.59 1.35
N THR A 410 -20.57 23.89 0.25
CA THR A 410 -21.88 23.32 -0.11
C THR A 410 -21.73 22.35 -1.28
N ILE A 411 -22.18 21.12 -1.08
CA ILE A 411 -22.24 20.06 -2.11
C ILE A 411 -23.68 19.57 -2.15
N ASP A 412 -24.43 19.93 -3.17
CA ASP A 412 -25.85 19.61 -3.28
C ASP A 412 -26.13 18.47 -4.28
N SER A 413 -25.14 18.07 -5.06
CA SER A 413 -25.26 17.03 -6.07
C SER A 413 -23.95 16.26 -6.30
N PRO A 414 -23.98 15.08 -6.97
CA PRO A 414 -22.77 14.39 -7.42
C PRO A 414 -21.90 15.27 -8.33
N ALA A 415 -22.51 16.06 -9.19
CA ALA A 415 -21.80 17.00 -10.07
C ALA A 415 -21.02 18.05 -9.25
N ASP A 416 -21.61 18.59 -8.19
CA ASP A 416 -20.94 19.55 -7.31
C ASP A 416 -19.79 18.89 -6.55
N ALA A 417 -19.97 17.63 -6.11
CA ALA A 417 -18.93 16.86 -5.45
C ALA A 417 -17.68 16.67 -6.35
N MET A 418 -17.89 16.26 -7.60
CA MET A 418 -16.81 16.03 -8.56
C MET A 418 -16.12 17.35 -8.97
N LYS A 419 -16.87 18.43 -9.17
CA LYS A 419 -16.30 19.76 -9.43
C LYS A 419 -15.48 20.28 -8.26
N TRP A 420 -15.99 20.10 -7.04
CA TRP A 420 -15.25 20.45 -5.82
C TRP A 420 -13.95 19.67 -5.73
N ALA A 421 -13.96 18.34 -5.92
CA ALA A 421 -12.76 17.53 -5.92
C ALA A 421 -11.73 18.00 -6.96
N ALA A 422 -12.17 18.27 -8.19
CA ALA A 422 -11.32 18.77 -9.26
C ALA A 422 -10.67 20.12 -8.91
N GLU A 423 -11.41 21.03 -8.27
CA GLU A 423 -10.91 22.32 -7.83
C GLU A 423 -9.87 22.18 -6.69
N GLN A 424 -10.13 21.28 -5.72
CA GLN A 424 -9.15 21.00 -4.65
C GLN A 424 -7.86 20.44 -5.23
N VAL A 425 -7.93 19.45 -6.14
CA VAL A 425 -6.76 18.86 -6.79
C VAL A 425 -5.98 19.93 -7.56
N ARG A 426 -6.65 20.76 -8.39
CA ARG A 426 -5.99 21.86 -9.12
C ARG A 426 -5.32 22.86 -8.18
N SER A 427 -5.97 23.18 -7.07
CA SER A 427 -5.45 24.11 -6.07
C SER A 427 -4.22 23.56 -5.34
N ALA A 428 -4.24 22.26 -5.00
CA ALA A 428 -3.11 21.60 -4.35
C ALA A 428 -1.89 21.54 -5.27
N ILE A 429 -2.09 21.18 -6.54
CA ILE A 429 -1.02 21.13 -7.55
C ILE A 429 -0.44 22.53 -7.83
N ALA A 430 -1.28 23.57 -7.88
CA ALA A 430 -0.79 24.94 -8.10
C ALA A 430 -0.05 25.53 -6.89
N GLY A 431 -0.23 24.99 -5.70
CA GLY A 431 0.41 25.41 -4.44
C GLY A 431 1.67 24.61 -4.08
N SER A 432 1.93 23.50 -4.77
CA SER A 432 3.12 22.65 -4.62
C SER A 432 4.24 23.14 -5.56
#